data_7796d61cb894ecff72e7229b6c8989b6
#
_entry.id   7796d61cb894ecff72e7229b6c8989b6
#
_cell.length_a   1.000
_cell.length_b   1.000
_cell.length_c   1.000
_cell.angle_alpha   90.00
_cell.angle_beta   90.00
_cell.angle_gamma   90.00
#
_symmetry.space_group_name_H-M   'P 1'
#
loop_
_entity.id
_entity.type
_entity.pdbx_description
1 polymer ?
#
loop_
_entity_poly.entity_id
_entity_poly.type
_entity_poly.pdbx_seq_one_letter_code
_entity_poly.pdbx_strand_id
1 'polypeptide(L)'
;MVTLENMHFESGLLSAIGSGEFSLEGSKQVFLEMLAAVAQYKAEKVIFDGRKLRGKPNELERFLYAEFAARETHKLIQEHKIAPRFAYVIAAPLRDPNRFGENVAVNRGMNVRTFETIEECCRIA
;
A
#
# COMPACT_ATOMS: atom_id res chain seq x y z
N MET A 1 7.36 15.13 -3.21
CA MET A 1 7.62 14.22 -2.08
C MET A 1 6.31 13.57 -1.64
N VAL A 2 6.35 12.28 -1.40
CA VAL A 2 5.16 11.54 -0.96
C VAL A 2 4.95 11.75 0.53
N THR A 3 3.73 12.12 0.95
CA THR A 3 3.40 12.31 2.36
C THR A 3 2.07 11.65 2.69
N LEU A 4 1.92 11.22 3.94
CA LEU A 4 0.64 10.78 4.48
C LEU A 4 -0.09 12.01 5.02
N GLU A 5 -1.31 12.25 4.54
CA GLU A 5 -2.11 13.38 4.99
C GLU A 5 -2.97 13.02 6.19
N ASN A 6 -3.58 11.85 6.14
CA ASN A 6 -4.52 11.40 7.15
C ASN A 6 -4.35 9.91 7.41
N MET A 7 -4.48 9.53 8.67
CA MET A 7 -4.46 8.12 9.02
C MET A 7 -5.54 7.91 10.08
N HIS A 8 -6.43 6.97 9.83
CA HIS A 8 -7.58 6.72 10.71
C HIS A 8 -7.76 5.22 10.92
N PHE A 9 -7.99 4.83 12.16
CA PHE A 9 -8.24 3.43 12.49
C PHE A 9 -9.59 3.28 13.16
N GLU A 10 -10.40 2.35 12.65
CA GLU A 10 -11.71 2.04 13.22
C GLU A 10 -12.12 0.63 12.83
N SER A 11 -12.56 -0.15 13.82
CA SER A 11 -13.10 -1.50 13.61
C SER A 11 -12.21 -2.41 12.77
N GLY A 12 -10.92 -2.44 13.07
CA GLY A 12 -9.96 -3.30 12.39
C GLY A 12 -9.45 -2.76 11.07
N LEU A 13 -9.98 -1.61 10.60
CA LEU A 13 -9.59 -1.02 9.34
C LEU A 13 -8.73 0.22 9.57
N LEU A 14 -7.53 0.20 9.00
CA LEU A 14 -6.66 1.36 8.95
C LEU A 14 -6.79 1.98 7.57
N SER A 15 -7.14 3.25 7.50
CA SER A 15 -7.19 3.98 6.24
C SER A 15 -6.19 5.12 6.27
N ALA A 16 -5.55 5.36 5.13
CA ALA A 16 -4.54 6.40 5.00
C ALA A 16 -4.67 7.06 3.64
N ILE A 17 -4.41 8.37 3.59
CA ILE A 17 -4.41 9.13 2.34
C ILE A 17 -3.00 9.61 2.08
N GLY A 18 -2.49 9.31 0.89
CA GLY A 18 -1.19 9.78 0.46
C GLY A 18 -1.32 10.84 -0.62
N SER A 19 -0.38 11.75 -0.68
CA SER A 19 -0.36 12.79 -1.69
C SER A 19 1.07 13.15 -2.09
N GLY A 20 1.21 13.85 -3.20
CA GLY A 20 2.48 14.36 -3.67
C GLY A 20 2.99 13.67 -4.91
N GLU A 21 4.22 13.99 -5.28
CA GLU A 21 4.89 13.42 -6.44
C GLU A 21 5.57 12.12 -6.05
N PHE A 22 5.35 11.08 -6.84
CA PHE A 22 5.96 9.76 -6.56
C PHE A 22 7.47 9.86 -6.50
N SER A 23 8.06 9.22 -5.49
CA SER A 23 9.47 8.91 -5.44
C SER A 23 9.59 7.56 -4.73
N LEU A 24 10.58 6.77 -5.12
CA LEU A 24 10.77 5.45 -4.52
C LEU A 24 11.05 5.58 -3.02
N GLU A 25 11.97 6.47 -2.65
CA GLU A 25 12.33 6.65 -1.25
C GLU A 25 11.17 7.18 -0.41
N GLY A 26 10.43 8.15 -0.94
CA GLY A 26 9.26 8.68 -0.24
C GLY A 26 8.18 7.64 -0.06
N SER A 27 7.95 6.81 -1.07
CA SER A 27 6.95 5.75 -1.00
C SER A 27 7.34 4.67 0.01
N LYS A 28 8.63 4.32 0.08
CA LYS A 28 9.12 3.38 1.08
C LYS A 28 8.90 3.92 2.49
N GLN A 29 9.19 5.19 2.70
CA GLN A 29 9.03 5.83 4.00
C GLN A 29 7.57 5.84 4.43
N VAL A 30 6.67 6.20 3.53
CA VAL A 30 5.22 6.21 3.79
C VAL A 30 4.74 4.80 4.12
N PHE A 31 5.24 3.79 3.40
CA PHE A 31 4.86 2.41 3.67
C PHE A 31 5.27 1.99 5.08
N LEU A 32 6.48 2.36 5.50
CA LEU A 32 6.94 2.06 6.86
C LEU A 32 6.08 2.73 7.92
N GLU A 33 5.64 3.97 7.67
CA GLU A 33 4.73 4.67 8.57
C GLU A 33 3.40 3.94 8.70
N MET A 34 2.87 3.43 7.58
CA MET A 34 1.65 2.64 7.60
C MET A 34 1.83 1.35 8.39
N LEU A 35 2.95 0.65 8.18
CA LEU A 35 3.22 -0.59 8.90
C LEU A 35 3.35 -0.37 10.40
N ALA A 36 3.95 0.74 10.80
CA ALA A 36 4.04 1.08 12.22
C ALA A 36 2.64 1.22 12.83
N ALA A 37 1.72 1.85 12.11
CA ALA A 37 0.33 1.99 12.57
C ALA A 37 -0.40 0.64 12.58
N VAL A 38 -0.14 -0.21 11.58
CA VAL A 38 -0.71 -1.56 11.53
C VAL A 38 -0.29 -2.34 12.78
N ALA A 39 0.97 -2.25 13.16
CA ALA A 39 1.49 -2.92 14.35
C ALA A 39 0.86 -2.36 15.62
N GLN A 40 0.77 -1.03 15.70
CA GLN A 40 0.22 -0.35 16.88
C GLN A 40 -1.24 -0.71 17.13
N TYR A 41 -2.06 -0.70 16.08
CA TYR A 41 -3.51 -0.95 16.19
C TYR A 41 -3.90 -2.39 15.90
N LYS A 42 -2.96 -3.21 15.45
CA LYS A 42 -3.23 -4.59 15.01
C LYS A 42 -4.31 -4.62 13.94
N ALA A 43 -4.16 -3.76 12.93
CA ALA A 43 -5.13 -3.63 11.86
C ALA A 43 -5.21 -4.92 11.02
N GLU A 44 -6.43 -5.32 10.69
CA GLU A 44 -6.66 -6.50 9.84
C GLU A 44 -6.72 -6.12 8.38
N LYS A 45 -7.17 -4.90 8.08
CA LYS A 45 -7.28 -4.37 6.73
C LYS A 45 -6.64 -3.00 6.68
N VAL A 46 -6.00 -2.71 5.56
CA VAL A 46 -5.38 -1.41 5.30
C VAL A 46 -5.85 -0.92 3.94
N ILE A 47 -6.41 0.29 3.91
CA ILE A 47 -6.76 0.94 2.66
C ILE A 47 -5.85 2.15 2.50
N PHE A 48 -5.07 2.17 1.44
CA PHE A 48 -4.24 3.30 1.09
C PHE A 48 -4.88 4.02 -0.10
N ASP A 49 -5.34 5.25 0.13
CA ASP A 49 -5.92 6.08 -0.91
C ASP A 49 -4.83 6.93 -1.54
N GLY A 50 -4.37 6.52 -2.70
CA GLY A 50 -3.32 7.19 -3.45
C GLY A 50 -3.82 8.02 -4.62
N ARG A 51 -5.09 8.41 -4.63
CA ARG A 51 -5.64 9.19 -5.74
C ARG A 51 -5.05 10.59 -5.87
N LYS A 52 -4.45 11.10 -4.80
CA LYS A 52 -3.78 12.40 -4.83
C LYS A 52 -2.30 12.30 -5.17
N LEU A 53 -1.80 11.09 -5.40
CA LEU A 53 -0.43 10.89 -5.83
C LEU A 53 -0.30 11.15 -7.33
N ARG A 54 0.84 11.70 -7.73
CA ARG A 54 1.14 11.98 -9.13
C ARG A 54 2.44 11.30 -9.51
N GLY A 55 2.61 11.06 -10.79
CA GLY A 55 3.84 10.51 -11.30
C GLY A 55 3.62 9.21 -12.06
N LYS A 56 4.67 8.77 -12.74
CA LYS A 56 4.65 7.54 -13.54
C LYS A 56 5.88 6.71 -13.20
N PRO A 57 5.79 5.82 -12.23
CA PRO A 57 6.91 4.96 -11.88
C PRO A 57 7.29 4.08 -13.08
N ASN A 58 8.59 3.84 -13.26
CA ASN A 58 9.04 2.90 -14.26
C ASN A 58 8.94 1.47 -13.69
N GLU A 59 9.22 0.46 -14.53
CA GLU A 59 9.11 -0.93 -14.11
C GLU A 59 10.04 -1.28 -12.96
N LEU A 60 11.27 -0.76 -12.99
CA LEU A 60 12.22 -1.03 -11.92
C LEU A 60 11.74 -0.45 -10.59
N GLU A 61 11.22 0.77 -10.61
CA GLU A 61 10.68 1.40 -9.41
C GLU A 61 9.49 0.62 -8.85
N ARG A 62 8.60 0.15 -9.72
CA ARG A 62 7.47 -0.68 -9.31
C ARG A 62 7.93 -1.99 -8.68
N PHE A 63 8.92 -2.62 -9.28
CA PHE A 63 9.50 -3.85 -8.77
C PHE A 63 10.14 -3.63 -7.40
N LEU A 64 10.98 -2.62 -7.27
CA LEU A 64 11.68 -2.35 -6.03
C LEU A 64 10.73 -1.99 -4.89
N TYR A 65 9.70 -1.21 -5.17
CA TYR A 65 8.70 -0.88 -4.17
C TYR A 65 7.92 -2.12 -3.73
N ALA A 66 7.47 -2.92 -4.67
CA ALA A 66 6.68 -4.11 -4.37
C ALA A 66 7.50 -5.14 -3.57
N GLU A 67 8.77 -5.32 -3.94
CA GLU A 67 9.66 -6.22 -3.21
C GLU A 67 9.88 -5.74 -1.79
N PHE A 68 10.12 -4.44 -1.64
CA PHE A 68 10.30 -3.82 -0.32
C PHE A 68 9.05 -3.99 0.53
N ALA A 69 7.89 -3.68 -0.03
CA ALA A 69 6.61 -3.77 0.68
C ALA A 69 6.34 -5.20 1.15
N ALA A 70 6.56 -6.18 0.28
CA ALA A 70 6.35 -7.59 0.63
C ALA A 70 7.31 -8.04 1.73
N ARG A 71 8.57 -7.64 1.64
CA ARG A 71 9.58 -8.01 2.63
C ARG A 71 9.28 -7.41 4.01
N GLU A 72 8.93 -6.13 4.06
CA GLU A 72 8.64 -5.48 5.33
C GLU A 72 7.33 -6.00 5.94
N THR A 73 6.35 -6.32 5.10
CA THR A 73 5.10 -6.93 5.56
C THR A 73 5.38 -8.31 6.16
N HIS A 74 6.26 -9.09 5.54
CA HIS A 74 6.62 -10.41 6.05
C HIS A 74 7.25 -10.32 7.45
N LYS A 75 8.13 -9.35 7.65
CA LYS A 75 8.72 -9.10 8.97
C LYS A 75 7.65 -8.77 10.00
N LEU A 76 6.71 -7.91 9.62
CA LEU A 76 5.62 -7.53 10.50
C LEU A 76 4.78 -8.75 10.92
N ILE A 77 4.45 -9.61 9.96
CA ILE A 77 3.67 -10.82 10.24
C ILE A 77 4.40 -11.71 11.23
N GLN A 78 5.71 -11.89 11.05
CA GLN A 78 6.49 -12.73 11.95
C GLN A 78 6.62 -12.14 13.35
N GLU A 79 6.80 -10.82 13.45
CA GLU A 79 7.00 -10.15 14.73
C GLU A 79 5.71 -9.99 15.53
N HIS A 80 4.62 -9.64 14.87
CA HIS A 80 3.37 -9.28 15.54
C HIS A 80 2.25 -10.32 15.42
N LYS A 81 2.47 -11.36 14.64
CA LYS A 81 1.50 -12.45 14.44
C LYS A 81 0.16 -11.97 13.91
N ILE A 82 0.21 -10.98 13.02
CA ILE A 82 -0.98 -10.45 12.34
C ILE A 82 -0.74 -10.55 10.83
N ALA A 83 -1.80 -10.72 10.08
CA ALA A 83 -1.73 -10.87 8.63
C ALA A 83 -2.66 -9.85 7.95
N PRO A 84 -2.23 -8.59 7.82
CA PRO A 84 -3.10 -7.56 7.25
C PRO A 84 -3.32 -7.76 5.75
N ARG A 85 -4.48 -7.32 5.29
CA ARG A 85 -4.80 -7.28 3.87
C ARG A 85 -4.72 -5.83 3.42
N PHE A 86 -4.04 -5.59 2.31
CA PHE A 86 -3.80 -4.25 1.79
C PHE A 86 -4.63 -4.00 0.54
N ALA A 87 -5.26 -2.84 0.47
CA ALA A 87 -5.95 -2.38 -0.72
C ALA A 87 -5.41 -0.98 -1.07
N TYR A 88 -4.93 -0.83 -2.29
CA TYR A 88 -4.44 0.45 -2.79
C TYR A 88 -5.44 1.00 -3.77
N VAL A 89 -5.90 2.22 -3.56
CA VAL A 89 -6.76 2.92 -4.52
C VAL A 89 -5.86 3.89 -5.28
N ILE A 90 -5.49 3.51 -6.48
CA ILE A 90 -4.60 4.30 -7.34
C ILE A 90 -5.08 4.18 -8.78
N ALA A 91 -4.82 5.21 -9.58
CA ALA A 91 -5.21 5.25 -10.97
C ALA A 91 -3.99 5.40 -11.88
N ALA A 92 -4.18 5.16 -13.17
CA ALA A 92 -3.13 5.40 -14.14
C ALA A 92 -2.75 6.88 -14.14
N PRO A 93 -1.49 7.24 -14.37
CA PRO A 93 -0.37 6.35 -14.73
C PRO A 93 0.36 5.74 -13.54
N LEU A 94 -0.02 6.09 -12.32
CA LEU A 94 0.61 5.51 -11.12
C LEU A 94 0.38 3.99 -11.07
N ARG A 95 -0.86 3.57 -11.33
CA ARG A 95 -1.20 2.15 -11.42
C ARG A 95 -0.81 1.61 -12.79
N ASP A 96 -0.05 0.52 -12.79
CA ASP A 96 0.31 -0.16 -14.02
C ASP A 96 -0.91 -0.89 -14.60
N PRO A 97 -1.24 -0.72 -15.89
CA PRO A 97 -2.38 -1.42 -16.49
C PRO A 97 -2.30 -2.94 -16.37
N ASN A 98 -1.09 -3.49 -16.35
CA ASN A 98 -0.87 -4.93 -16.21
C ASN A 98 -0.66 -5.36 -14.76
N ARG A 99 -0.78 -4.44 -13.83
CA ARG A 99 -0.63 -4.68 -12.39
C ARG A 99 0.69 -5.37 -12.03
N PHE A 100 1.76 -4.92 -12.66
CA PHE A 100 3.08 -5.51 -12.48
C PHE A 100 3.53 -5.50 -11.02
N GLY A 101 3.47 -4.34 -10.36
CA GLY A 101 3.87 -4.22 -8.95
C GLY A 101 3.02 -5.07 -8.03
N GLU A 102 1.70 -5.07 -8.24
CA GLU A 102 0.79 -5.90 -7.47
C GLU A 102 1.14 -7.38 -7.63
N ASN A 103 1.40 -7.82 -8.86
CA ASN A 103 1.75 -9.22 -9.12
C ASN A 103 3.07 -9.61 -8.45
N VAL A 104 4.06 -8.72 -8.45
CA VAL A 104 5.34 -8.98 -7.77
C VAL A 104 5.11 -9.18 -6.28
N ALA A 105 4.34 -8.30 -5.65
CA ALA A 105 4.07 -8.39 -4.22
C ALA A 105 3.28 -9.65 -3.85
N VAL A 106 2.24 -9.96 -4.64
CA VAL A 106 1.40 -11.15 -4.42
C VAL A 106 2.24 -12.42 -4.55
N ASN A 107 3.12 -12.48 -5.54
CA ASN A 107 3.98 -13.64 -5.74
C ASN A 107 4.97 -13.85 -4.59
N ARG A 108 5.21 -12.82 -3.80
CA ARG A 108 6.07 -12.89 -2.61
C ARG A 108 5.28 -13.07 -1.31
N GLY A 109 4.00 -13.38 -1.42
CA GLY A 109 3.16 -13.70 -0.28
C GLY A 109 2.45 -12.54 0.41
N MET A 110 2.50 -11.35 -0.17
CA MET A 110 1.78 -10.21 0.37
C MET A 110 0.32 -10.26 -0.09
N ASN A 111 -0.61 -10.07 0.84
CA ASN A 111 -2.03 -10.00 0.51
C ASN A 111 -2.38 -8.56 0.15
N VAL A 112 -2.30 -8.24 -1.13
CA VAL A 112 -2.49 -6.87 -1.62
C VAL A 112 -3.27 -6.88 -2.94
N ARG A 113 -4.12 -5.88 -3.12
CA ARG A 113 -4.85 -5.66 -4.36
C ARG A 113 -4.90 -4.16 -4.65
N THR A 114 -4.95 -3.83 -5.94
CA THR A 114 -5.08 -2.44 -6.36
C THR A 114 -6.43 -2.23 -7.03
N PHE A 115 -6.99 -1.05 -6.84
CA PHE A 115 -8.28 -0.65 -7.38
C PHE A 115 -8.18 0.77 -7.92
N GLU A 116 -9.01 1.10 -8.91
CA GLU A 116 -9.03 2.45 -9.45
C GLU A 116 -9.98 3.38 -8.70
N THR A 117 -11.01 2.83 -8.06
CA THR A 117 -12.00 3.61 -7.32
C THR A 117 -12.17 3.08 -5.91
N ILE A 118 -12.62 3.97 -5.03
CA ILE A 118 -12.89 3.58 -3.65
C ILE A 118 -14.11 2.63 -3.57
N GLU A 119 -15.06 2.78 -4.49
CA GLU A 119 -16.24 1.93 -4.55
C GLU A 119 -15.89 0.49 -4.85
N GLU A 120 -14.98 0.26 -5.80
CA GLU A 120 -14.49 -1.08 -6.10
C GLU A 120 -13.84 -1.70 -4.87
N CYS A 121 -12.98 -0.92 -4.20
CA CYS A 121 -12.28 -1.36 -3.00
C CYS A 121 -13.26 -1.77 -1.90
N CYS A 122 -14.25 -0.94 -1.62
CA CYS A 122 -15.24 -1.21 -0.59
C CYS A 122 -16.12 -2.40 -0.90
N ARG A 123 -16.39 -2.66 -2.18
CA ARG A 123 -17.26 -3.76 -2.60
C ARG A 123 -16.59 -5.13 -2.45
N ILE A 124 -15.28 -5.19 -2.67
CA ILE A 124 -14.53 -6.45 -2.71
C ILE A 124 -13.80 -6.72 -1.40
N ALA A 125 -13.31 -5.67 -0.78
CA ALA A 125 -12.62 -5.76 0.51
C ALA A 125 -13.64 -5.85 1.66
#